data_8f38cac6f73e70b7fa15cb8e587c672b
#
_entry.id   8f38cac6f73e70b7fa15cb8e587c672b
#
_cell.length_a   1.000
_cell.length_b   1.000
_cell.length_c   1.000
_cell.angle_alpha   90.00
_cell.angle_beta   90.00
_cell.angle_gamma   90.00
#
_symmetry.space_group_name_H-M   'P 1'
#
loop_
_entity.id
_entity.type
_entity.pdbx_description
1 polymer ?
#
loop_
_entity_poly.entity_id
_entity_poly.type
_entity_poly.pdbx_seq_one_letter_code
_entity_poly.pdbx_strand_id
1 'polypeptide(L)'
;ERMMNRVSDKIDKRPSSPVYDLHSSTAIAFQILYIELEYLIKNSYGDTAAREFLILLAKDRGLSPEPATKAILQGEFTPTNIDVTGKRFNIGEINYVVTEQITQGTYKVQCETEGVVGNQYLGDMIPMEYIDGLQTASLTSVLIPGEDEEDTEVFRQRYFDSFNEQSFGGNHADYMAKVKSIEGVGSCKVKRVWNGDIRPADMIVSTVVKNWYESIISTVPAAVKPWLDAVYNAAKDKKLTVGGTVHVVITDSDDYGEASSTLVQYVQQ
;
A
#
# COMPACT_ATOMS: atom_id res chain seq x y z
N GLU A 1 28.58 44.70 -3.23
CA GLU A 1 28.74 45.90 -2.38
C GLU A 1 29.63 45.63 -1.16
N ARG A 2 29.40 44.59 -0.35
CA ARG A 2 30.17 44.29 0.88
C ARG A 2 31.67 44.14 0.68
N MET A 3 32.13 43.59 -0.48
CA MET A 3 33.54 43.44 -0.80
C MET A 3 34.15 44.78 -1.17
N MET A 4 33.47 45.59 -1.97
CA MET A 4 33.95 46.93 -2.39
C MET A 4 34.05 47.89 -1.20
N ASN A 5 33.18 47.78 -0.21
CA ASN A 5 33.24 48.59 1.02
C ASN A 5 34.47 48.32 1.90
N ARG A 6 35.15 47.19 1.68
CA ARG A 6 36.41 46.82 2.39
C ARG A 6 37.68 47.25 1.63
N VAL A 7 37.55 47.69 0.38
CA VAL A 7 38.65 48.21 -0.41
C VAL A 7 38.90 49.65 -0.02
N SER A 8 40.19 50.07 0.03
CA SER A 8 40.59 51.45 0.36
C SER A 8 39.95 52.46 -0.58
N ASP A 9 39.52 53.62 -0.07
CA ASP A 9 38.94 54.70 -0.88
C ASP A 9 39.99 55.42 -1.78
N LYS A 10 41.25 55.08 -1.60
CA LYS A 10 42.33 55.55 -2.47
C LYS A 10 42.38 54.80 -3.82
N ILE A 11 41.63 53.75 -4.00
CA ILE A 11 41.59 52.91 -5.19
C ILE A 11 40.29 53.21 -5.97
N ASP A 12 40.41 53.27 -7.29
CA ASP A 12 39.26 53.46 -8.18
C ASP A 12 38.30 52.24 -8.07
N LYS A 13 37.09 52.50 -7.58
CA LYS A 13 36.02 51.52 -7.36
C LYS A 13 34.90 51.58 -8.39
N ARG A 14 35.03 52.43 -9.42
CA ARG A 14 33.99 52.59 -10.44
C ARG A 14 33.81 51.32 -11.29
N PRO A 15 32.64 51.10 -11.86
CA PRO A 15 32.44 50.07 -12.85
C PRO A 15 33.50 50.14 -13.94
N SER A 16 34.02 49.00 -14.38
CA SER A 16 35.13 48.89 -15.37
C SER A 16 36.55 49.23 -14.84
N SER A 17 36.72 49.50 -13.54
CA SER A 17 38.05 49.50 -12.96
C SER A 17 38.59 48.06 -12.76
N PRO A 18 39.90 47.81 -12.86
CA PRO A 18 40.46 46.46 -12.64
C PRO A 18 40.07 45.83 -11.29
N VAL A 19 39.91 46.65 -10.26
CA VAL A 19 39.50 46.21 -8.93
C VAL A 19 38.02 45.83 -8.92
N TYR A 20 37.17 46.60 -9.60
CA TYR A 20 35.77 46.26 -9.73
C TYR A 20 35.56 44.95 -10.50
N ASP A 21 36.26 44.79 -11.64
CA ASP A 21 36.13 43.59 -12.47
C ASP A 21 36.61 42.32 -11.74
N LEU A 22 37.70 42.43 -10.98
CA LEU A 22 38.21 41.35 -10.17
C LEU A 22 37.21 40.97 -9.06
N HIS A 23 36.65 41.94 -8.35
CA HIS A 23 35.71 41.67 -7.29
C HIS A 23 34.34 41.27 -7.81
N SER A 24 33.92 41.73 -8.99
CA SER A 24 32.63 41.33 -9.57
C SER A 24 32.62 39.85 -9.93
N SER A 25 33.69 39.34 -10.57
CA SER A 25 33.82 37.91 -10.88
C SER A 25 33.81 37.03 -9.63
N THR A 26 34.54 37.44 -8.59
CA THR A 26 34.56 36.75 -7.30
C THR A 26 33.18 36.82 -6.61
N ALA A 27 32.49 37.95 -6.70
CA ALA A 27 31.14 38.12 -6.13
C ALA A 27 30.12 37.18 -6.78
N ILE A 28 30.22 37.01 -8.11
CA ILE A 28 29.37 36.03 -8.81
C ILE A 28 29.64 34.61 -8.33
N ALA A 29 30.91 34.23 -8.20
CA ALA A 29 31.27 32.92 -7.67
C ALA A 29 30.69 32.68 -6.26
N PHE A 30 30.79 33.69 -5.37
CA PHE A 30 30.15 33.58 -4.04
C PHE A 30 28.63 33.54 -4.11
N GLN A 31 28.02 34.28 -5.04
CA GLN A 31 26.57 34.21 -5.23
C GLN A 31 26.11 32.81 -5.62
N ILE A 32 26.81 32.16 -6.53
CA ILE A 32 26.55 30.77 -6.91
C ILE A 32 26.69 29.85 -5.69
N LEU A 33 27.79 30.01 -4.93
CA LEU A 33 28.01 29.21 -3.72
C LEU A 33 26.90 29.41 -2.68
N TYR A 34 26.39 30.61 -2.50
CA TYR A 34 25.26 30.85 -1.58
C TYR A 34 23.97 30.19 -2.07
N ILE A 35 23.70 30.16 -3.37
CA ILE A 35 22.56 29.48 -3.97
C ILE A 35 22.70 27.96 -3.75
N GLU A 36 23.88 27.40 -3.95
CA GLU A 36 24.16 25.98 -3.68
C GLU A 36 24.00 25.62 -2.19
N LEU A 37 24.48 26.48 -1.29
CA LEU A 37 24.27 26.29 0.14
C LEU A 37 22.80 26.34 0.55
N GLU A 38 22.03 27.28 0.00
CA GLU A 38 20.59 27.36 0.24
C GLU A 38 19.88 26.10 -0.28
N TYR A 39 20.26 25.61 -1.47
CA TYR A 39 19.75 24.36 -2.01
C TYR A 39 20.08 23.17 -1.12
N LEU A 40 21.30 23.05 -0.62
CA LEU A 40 21.70 22.00 0.32
C LEU A 40 20.91 22.08 1.64
N ILE A 41 20.73 23.26 2.18
CA ILE A 41 19.96 23.45 3.41
C ILE A 41 18.51 23.01 3.23
N LYS A 42 17.85 23.42 2.14
CA LYS A 42 16.47 23.00 1.83
C LYS A 42 16.35 21.49 1.70
N ASN A 43 17.32 20.84 1.11
CA ASN A 43 17.32 19.40 0.88
C ASN A 43 17.82 18.58 2.10
N SER A 44 18.28 19.26 3.15
CA SER A 44 18.68 18.59 4.42
C SER A 44 17.50 18.29 5.35
N TYR A 45 16.33 18.83 5.07
CA TYR A 45 15.15 18.64 5.91
C TYR A 45 14.04 17.95 5.11
N GLY A 46 13.43 16.93 5.72
CA GLY A 46 12.42 16.09 5.07
C GLY A 46 11.19 16.86 4.57
N ASP A 47 10.82 17.98 5.21
CA ASP A 47 9.68 18.83 4.83
C ASP A 47 9.90 19.62 3.54
N THR A 48 11.16 19.97 3.24
CA THR A 48 11.53 20.82 2.09
C THR A 48 12.38 20.10 1.04
N ALA A 49 12.85 18.88 1.35
CA ALA A 49 13.71 18.10 0.46
C ALA A 49 12.99 17.73 -0.84
N ALA A 50 13.67 17.88 -1.97
CA ALA A 50 13.24 17.31 -3.24
C ALA A 50 13.23 15.77 -3.15
N ARG A 51 12.45 15.09 -4.03
CA ARG A 51 12.23 13.64 -3.99
C ARG A 51 13.54 12.83 -3.81
N GLU A 52 14.56 13.14 -4.59
CA GLU A 52 15.85 12.45 -4.56
C GLU A 52 16.54 12.52 -3.20
N PHE A 53 16.49 13.68 -2.54
CA PHE A 53 17.07 13.87 -1.21
C PHE A 53 16.18 13.28 -0.11
N LEU A 54 14.85 13.36 -0.28
CA LEU A 54 13.91 12.73 0.63
C LEU A 54 14.11 11.21 0.68
N ILE A 55 14.36 10.58 -0.48
CA ILE A 55 14.67 9.16 -0.56
C ILE A 55 15.95 8.82 0.22
N LEU A 56 16.99 9.67 0.15
CA LEU A 56 18.21 9.46 0.91
C LEU A 56 17.98 9.58 2.42
N LEU A 57 17.21 10.60 2.85
CA LEU A 57 16.84 10.77 4.26
C LEU A 57 15.99 9.60 4.79
N ALA A 58 15.05 9.13 3.98
CA ALA A 58 14.16 8.04 4.34
C ALA A 58 14.89 6.69 4.40
N LYS A 59 15.93 6.51 3.59
CA LYS A 59 16.77 5.30 3.58
C LYS A 59 17.45 5.04 4.92
N ASP A 60 17.85 6.09 5.65
CA ASP A 60 18.42 5.96 7.00
C ASP A 60 17.41 5.37 8.00
N ARG A 61 16.11 5.39 7.67
CA ARG A 61 15.03 4.78 8.44
C ARG A 61 14.55 3.45 7.85
N GLY A 62 15.22 2.96 6.81
CA GLY A 62 14.83 1.73 6.12
C GLY A 62 13.60 1.88 5.22
N LEU A 63 13.23 3.12 4.84
CA LEU A 63 12.12 3.40 3.96
C LEU A 63 12.61 3.68 2.53
N SER A 64 11.84 3.21 1.56
CA SER A 64 11.98 3.54 0.14
C SER A 64 10.61 3.86 -0.43
N PRO A 65 10.50 4.65 -1.51
CA PRO A 65 9.25 4.82 -2.22
C PRO A 65 8.70 3.46 -2.66
N GLU A 66 7.38 3.32 -2.63
CA GLU A 66 6.72 2.15 -3.18
C GLU A 66 6.80 2.23 -4.72
N PRO A 67 7.32 1.16 -5.38
CA PRO A 67 7.44 1.16 -6.82
C PRO A 67 6.06 1.02 -7.47
N ALA A 68 5.94 1.42 -8.73
CA ALA A 68 4.77 1.13 -9.53
C ALA A 68 4.53 -0.38 -9.64
N THR A 69 3.27 -0.78 -9.65
CA THR A 69 2.85 -2.18 -9.70
C THR A 69 2.06 -2.48 -10.97
N LYS A 70 1.92 -3.77 -11.30
CA LYS A 70 1.20 -4.22 -12.50
C LYS A 70 -0.20 -4.65 -12.13
N ALA A 71 -1.19 -4.21 -12.91
CA ALA A 71 -2.56 -4.67 -12.76
C ALA A 71 -2.69 -6.17 -13.06
N ILE A 72 -3.50 -6.87 -12.26
CA ILE A 72 -3.93 -8.23 -12.51
C ILE A 72 -5.45 -8.23 -12.71
N LEU A 73 -5.88 -8.70 -13.88
CA LEU A 73 -7.26 -8.72 -14.29
C LEU A 73 -7.75 -10.15 -14.49
N GLN A 74 -9.05 -10.32 -14.54
CA GLN A 74 -9.69 -11.56 -14.93
C GLN A 74 -9.93 -11.55 -16.43
N GLY A 75 -9.42 -12.57 -17.12
CA GLY A 75 -9.68 -12.80 -18.55
C GLY A 75 -10.54 -14.05 -18.76
N GLU A 76 -11.50 -13.95 -19.66
CA GLU A 76 -12.34 -15.05 -20.11
C GLU A 76 -12.04 -15.41 -21.56
N PHE A 77 -11.87 -16.70 -21.83
CA PHE A 77 -11.47 -17.22 -23.12
C PHE A 77 -12.41 -18.32 -23.61
N THR A 78 -12.76 -18.27 -24.89
CA THR A 78 -13.57 -19.31 -25.52
C THR A 78 -12.85 -19.91 -26.73
N PRO A 79 -12.98 -21.23 -26.91
CA PRO A 79 -13.59 -22.22 -26.03
C PRO A 79 -12.81 -22.43 -24.73
N THR A 80 -13.48 -22.84 -23.67
CA THR A 80 -12.92 -22.91 -22.32
C THR A 80 -11.84 -23.98 -22.12
N ASN A 81 -11.65 -24.88 -23.08
CA ASN A 81 -10.66 -25.95 -23.02
C ASN A 81 -9.30 -25.57 -23.65
N ILE A 82 -9.13 -24.34 -24.14
CA ILE A 82 -7.86 -23.87 -24.69
C ILE A 82 -6.96 -23.41 -23.54
N ASP A 83 -5.70 -23.84 -23.58
CA ASP A 83 -4.65 -23.31 -22.72
C ASP A 83 -4.03 -22.07 -23.38
N VAL A 84 -4.24 -20.93 -22.72
CA VAL A 84 -3.69 -19.64 -23.16
C VAL A 84 -2.60 -19.13 -22.21
N THR A 85 -2.14 -19.95 -21.27
CA THR A 85 -1.09 -19.58 -20.31
C THR A 85 0.17 -19.11 -21.03
N GLY A 86 0.72 -17.97 -20.59
CA GLY A 86 1.88 -17.33 -21.18
C GLY A 86 1.63 -16.61 -22.51
N LYS A 87 0.41 -16.65 -23.04
CA LYS A 87 0.07 -15.93 -24.27
C LYS A 87 -0.17 -14.46 -23.99
N ARG A 88 0.18 -13.62 -24.97
CA ARG A 88 0.10 -12.19 -24.91
C ARG A 88 -1.07 -11.67 -25.72
N PHE A 89 -1.76 -10.70 -25.14
CA PHE A 89 -2.92 -10.04 -25.73
C PHE A 89 -2.75 -8.53 -25.66
N ASN A 90 -3.43 -7.81 -26.53
CA ASN A 90 -3.42 -6.37 -26.59
C ASN A 90 -4.84 -5.82 -26.47
N ILE A 91 -4.99 -4.72 -25.74
CA ILE A 91 -6.16 -3.85 -25.75
C ILE A 91 -5.68 -2.41 -25.93
N GLY A 92 -6.10 -1.75 -26.99
CA GLY A 92 -5.65 -0.39 -27.30
C GLY A 92 -4.13 -0.34 -27.48
N GLU A 93 -3.44 0.37 -26.59
CA GLU A 93 -1.97 0.50 -26.60
C GLU A 93 -1.27 -0.34 -25.53
N ILE A 94 -2.04 -1.13 -24.75
CA ILE A 94 -1.56 -1.86 -23.57
C ILE A 94 -1.51 -3.36 -23.86
N ASN A 95 -0.42 -3.97 -23.42
CA ASN A 95 -0.21 -5.41 -23.54
C ASN A 95 -0.45 -6.12 -22.21
N TYR A 96 -1.01 -7.29 -22.32
CA TYR A 96 -1.32 -8.17 -21.19
C TYR A 96 -0.78 -9.57 -21.45
N VAL A 97 -0.35 -10.26 -20.40
CA VAL A 97 0.10 -11.66 -20.46
C VAL A 97 -0.77 -12.50 -19.53
N VAL A 98 -1.20 -13.65 -20.05
CA VAL A 98 -1.96 -14.63 -19.24
C VAL A 98 -1.00 -15.37 -18.34
N THR A 99 -1.26 -15.35 -17.03
CA THR A 99 -0.34 -15.91 -16.02
C THR A 99 -0.81 -17.24 -15.46
N GLU A 100 -2.01 -17.29 -14.91
CA GLU A 100 -2.50 -18.44 -14.15
C GLU A 100 -3.97 -18.73 -14.48
N GLN A 101 -4.34 -20.00 -14.54
CA GLN A 101 -5.73 -20.41 -14.68
C GLN A 101 -6.45 -20.39 -13.32
N ILE A 102 -7.56 -19.66 -13.24
CA ILE A 102 -8.44 -19.62 -12.07
C ILE A 102 -9.45 -20.78 -12.13
N THR A 103 -10.18 -20.85 -13.24
CA THR A 103 -11.11 -21.92 -13.57
C THR A 103 -11.05 -22.21 -15.07
N GLN A 104 -11.72 -23.25 -15.52
CA GLN A 104 -11.74 -23.61 -16.94
C GLN A 104 -12.27 -22.45 -17.79
N GLY A 105 -11.44 -21.93 -18.69
CA GLY A 105 -11.73 -20.78 -19.55
C GLY A 105 -11.54 -19.40 -18.88
N THR A 106 -11.20 -19.34 -17.58
CA THR A 106 -10.97 -18.10 -16.85
C THR A 106 -9.54 -18.06 -16.30
N TYR A 107 -8.83 -16.97 -16.55
CA TYR A 107 -7.41 -16.83 -16.21
C TYR A 107 -7.14 -15.49 -15.52
N LYS A 108 -6.06 -15.46 -14.74
CA LYS A 108 -5.41 -14.21 -14.32
C LYS A 108 -4.60 -13.67 -15.49
N VAL A 109 -4.79 -12.41 -15.78
CA VAL A 109 -4.13 -11.71 -16.88
C VAL A 109 -3.43 -10.49 -16.30
N GLN A 110 -2.11 -10.45 -16.40
CA GLN A 110 -1.28 -9.39 -15.87
C GLN A 110 -0.96 -8.37 -16.95
N CYS A 111 -1.11 -7.09 -16.63
CA CYS A 111 -0.63 -6.00 -17.47
C CYS A 111 0.90 -6.03 -17.55
N GLU A 112 1.47 -5.83 -18.76
CA GLU A 112 2.94 -5.73 -18.91
C GLU A 112 3.47 -4.37 -18.47
N THR A 113 2.65 -3.32 -18.55
CA THR A 113 2.97 -1.96 -18.13
C THR A 113 2.59 -1.78 -16.66
N GLU A 114 3.48 -1.17 -15.91
CA GLU A 114 3.25 -0.79 -14.51
C GLU A 114 2.38 0.48 -14.45
N GLY A 115 1.72 0.67 -13.30
CA GLY A 115 0.90 1.84 -13.03
C GLY A 115 -0.59 1.60 -13.24
N VAL A 116 -1.36 2.64 -12.95
CA VAL A 116 -2.84 2.65 -13.03
C VAL A 116 -3.35 2.45 -14.45
N VAL A 117 -2.50 2.60 -15.47
CA VAL A 117 -2.87 2.44 -16.88
C VAL A 117 -3.44 1.07 -17.18
N GLY A 118 -2.96 0.03 -16.48
CA GLY A 118 -3.43 -1.34 -16.62
C GLY A 118 -4.86 -1.58 -16.14
N ASN A 119 -5.42 -0.67 -15.35
CA ASN A 119 -6.77 -0.77 -14.78
C ASN A 119 -7.86 -0.26 -15.73
N GLN A 120 -7.48 0.49 -16.77
CA GLN A 120 -8.41 1.31 -17.54
C GLN A 120 -9.19 0.52 -18.61
N TYR A 121 -8.66 -0.62 -19.04
CA TYR A 121 -9.22 -1.35 -20.19
C TYR A 121 -9.89 -2.63 -19.75
N LEU A 122 -11.18 -2.73 -20.09
CA LEU A 122 -11.98 -3.94 -20.00
C LEU A 122 -12.61 -4.21 -21.37
N GLY A 123 -12.92 -5.47 -21.66
CA GLY A 123 -13.53 -5.88 -22.91
C GLY A 123 -12.63 -6.76 -23.79
N ASP A 124 -12.89 -6.77 -25.08
CA ASP A 124 -12.28 -7.72 -26.02
C ASP A 124 -10.78 -7.44 -26.22
N MET A 125 -9.99 -8.50 -26.12
CA MET A 125 -8.55 -8.50 -26.36
C MET A 125 -8.20 -9.08 -27.73
N ILE A 126 -7.14 -8.56 -28.32
CA ILE A 126 -6.58 -9.09 -29.56
C ILE A 126 -5.33 -9.91 -29.24
N PRO A 127 -5.26 -11.20 -29.64
CA PRO A 127 -4.05 -11.98 -29.42
C PRO A 127 -2.90 -11.42 -30.27
N MET A 128 -1.71 -11.29 -29.70
CA MET A 128 -0.51 -10.81 -30.40
C MET A 128 0.10 -11.89 -31.30
N GLU A 129 -0.21 -13.16 -31.03
CA GLU A 129 0.18 -14.32 -31.80
C GLU A 129 -1.06 -15.12 -32.17
N TYR A 130 -0.99 -15.81 -33.30
CA TYR A 130 -2.07 -16.74 -33.67
C TYR A 130 -2.18 -17.87 -32.65
N ILE A 131 -3.39 -18.08 -32.14
CA ILE A 131 -3.73 -19.15 -31.19
C ILE A 131 -4.79 -20.02 -31.86
N ASP A 132 -4.41 -21.27 -32.16
CA ASP A 132 -5.31 -22.18 -32.85
C ASP A 132 -6.55 -22.51 -32.02
N GLY A 133 -7.72 -22.35 -32.62
CA GLY A 133 -9.00 -22.62 -31.99
C GLY A 133 -9.54 -21.54 -31.04
N LEU A 134 -8.81 -20.45 -30.73
CA LEU A 134 -9.33 -19.36 -29.95
C LEU A 134 -10.41 -18.59 -30.71
N GLN A 135 -11.57 -18.41 -30.08
CA GLN A 135 -12.71 -17.67 -30.63
C GLN A 135 -12.85 -16.28 -30.03
N THR A 136 -12.87 -16.19 -28.70
CA THR A 136 -12.97 -14.91 -27.99
C THR A 136 -11.97 -14.85 -26.84
N ALA A 137 -11.50 -13.65 -26.55
CA ALA A 137 -10.70 -13.31 -25.40
C ALA A 137 -11.16 -11.95 -24.87
N SER A 138 -11.54 -11.85 -23.61
CA SER A 138 -12.02 -10.59 -23.01
C SER A 138 -11.56 -10.44 -21.58
N LEU A 139 -11.24 -9.19 -21.17
CA LEU A 139 -11.03 -8.81 -19.79
C LEU A 139 -12.37 -8.44 -19.15
N THR A 140 -12.71 -9.05 -18.02
CA THR A 140 -14.02 -8.88 -17.37
C THR A 140 -13.97 -8.04 -16.11
N SER A 141 -12.91 -8.13 -15.32
CA SER A 141 -12.78 -7.36 -14.08
C SER A 141 -11.32 -7.18 -13.66
N VAL A 142 -11.05 -6.13 -12.89
CA VAL A 142 -9.76 -5.94 -12.22
C VAL A 142 -9.79 -6.77 -10.93
N LEU A 143 -8.80 -7.62 -10.72
CA LEU A 143 -8.64 -8.43 -9.51
C LEU A 143 -7.72 -7.74 -8.50
N ILE A 144 -6.56 -7.28 -8.97
CA ILE A 144 -5.59 -6.49 -8.21
C ILE A 144 -5.26 -5.28 -9.08
N PRO A 145 -5.61 -4.07 -8.67
CA PRO A 145 -5.29 -2.88 -9.43
C PRO A 145 -3.78 -2.63 -9.45
N GLY A 146 -3.29 -2.13 -10.58
CA GLY A 146 -1.95 -1.60 -10.69
C GLY A 146 -1.89 -0.19 -10.09
N GLU A 147 -0.77 0.15 -9.51
CA GLU A 147 -0.53 1.43 -8.86
C GLU A 147 0.68 2.12 -9.50
N ASP A 148 0.62 3.43 -9.58
CA ASP A 148 1.78 4.25 -9.98
C ASP A 148 2.81 4.26 -8.85
N GLU A 149 4.04 4.65 -9.18
CA GLU A 149 5.06 4.90 -8.16
C GLU A 149 4.54 5.92 -7.14
N GLU A 150 4.75 5.66 -5.87
CA GLU A 150 4.31 6.50 -4.76
C GLU A 150 4.64 7.98 -4.97
N ASP A 151 3.61 8.84 -4.84
CA ASP A 151 3.77 10.28 -4.95
C ASP A 151 4.73 10.82 -3.90
N THR A 152 5.46 11.89 -4.23
CA THR A 152 6.47 12.49 -3.35
C THR A 152 5.89 12.98 -2.04
N GLU A 153 4.69 13.56 -2.03
CA GLU A 153 4.08 14.07 -0.82
C GLU A 153 3.48 12.96 0.05
N VAL A 154 2.96 11.89 -0.57
CA VAL A 154 2.53 10.67 0.13
C VAL A 154 3.74 10.01 0.80
N PHE A 155 4.85 9.86 0.07
CA PHE A 155 6.10 9.33 0.61
C PHE A 155 6.65 10.20 1.74
N ARG A 156 6.58 11.53 1.62
CA ARG A 156 6.97 12.49 2.65
C ARG A 156 6.16 12.30 3.93
N GLN A 157 4.84 12.15 3.80
CA GLN A 157 3.98 11.90 4.94
C GLN A 157 4.35 10.59 5.63
N ARG A 158 4.56 9.51 4.87
CA ARG A 158 4.98 8.20 5.39
C ARG A 158 6.36 8.26 6.08
N TYR A 159 7.28 9.06 5.55
CA TYR A 159 8.56 9.34 6.21
C TYR A 159 8.37 9.98 7.58
N PHE A 160 7.51 11.01 7.70
CA PHE A 160 7.22 11.65 9.00
C PHE A 160 6.44 10.74 9.94
N ASP A 161 5.49 9.96 9.45
CA ASP A 161 4.74 9.00 10.25
C ASP A 161 5.67 7.96 10.89
N SER A 162 6.75 7.59 10.19
CA SER A 162 7.75 6.65 10.70
C SER A 162 8.47 7.11 11.98
N PHE A 163 8.45 8.39 12.32
CA PHE A 163 8.98 8.89 13.58
C PHE A 163 8.02 8.67 14.75
N ASN A 164 6.73 8.59 14.46
CA ASN A 164 5.67 8.47 15.45
C ASN A 164 5.15 7.04 15.61
N GLU A 165 5.28 6.23 14.56
CA GLU A 165 4.83 4.85 14.53
C GLU A 165 5.95 3.89 14.92
N GLN A 166 6.01 3.52 16.20
CA GLN A 166 6.77 2.35 16.60
C GLN A 166 5.90 1.11 16.37
N SER A 167 6.16 0.39 15.28
CA SER A 167 5.54 -0.92 15.06
C SER A 167 6.20 -1.94 15.99
N PHE A 168 5.49 -2.30 17.06
CA PHE A 168 5.81 -3.49 17.84
C PHE A 168 4.98 -4.67 17.31
N GLY A 169 5.62 -5.81 17.08
CA GLY A 169 4.97 -6.98 16.52
C GLY A 169 3.61 -7.29 17.15
N GLY A 170 2.54 -7.23 16.35
CA GLY A 170 1.17 -7.49 16.78
C GLY A 170 0.42 -6.30 17.37
N ASN A 171 0.97 -5.08 17.40
CA ASN A 171 0.21 -3.89 17.76
C ASN A 171 -0.61 -3.36 16.57
N HIS A 172 -1.49 -2.40 16.83
CA HIS A 172 -2.36 -1.79 15.81
C HIS A 172 -1.56 -1.18 14.64
N ALA A 173 -0.46 -0.49 14.94
CA ALA A 173 0.41 0.14 13.94
C ALA A 173 1.09 -0.90 13.04
N ASP A 174 1.55 -2.03 13.60
CA ASP A 174 2.15 -3.12 12.85
C ASP A 174 1.16 -3.76 11.85
N TYR A 175 -0.08 -4.03 12.29
CA TYR A 175 -1.12 -4.53 11.38
C TYR A 175 -1.46 -3.51 10.28
N MET A 176 -1.59 -2.23 10.62
CA MET A 176 -1.86 -1.16 9.66
C MET A 176 -0.75 -1.06 8.61
N ALA A 177 0.52 -1.06 9.05
CA ALA A 177 1.67 -0.97 8.16
C ALA A 177 1.75 -2.18 7.23
N LYS A 178 1.63 -3.40 7.76
CA LYS A 178 1.69 -4.63 6.97
C LYS A 178 0.57 -4.74 5.94
N VAL A 179 -0.65 -4.39 6.31
CA VAL A 179 -1.79 -4.47 5.40
C VAL A 179 -1.72 -3.40 4.32
N LYS A 180 -1.31 -2.17 4.66
CA LYS A 180 -1.14 -1.10 3.67
C LYS A 180 0.03 -1.33 2.70
N SER A 181 1.02 -2.12 3.07
CA SER A 181 2.13 -2.47 2.17
C SER A 181 1.77 -3.54 1.13
N ILE A 182 0.54 -4.08 1.17
CA ILE A 182 0.08 -5.06 0.21
C ILE A 182 -0.49 -4.33 -1.01
N GLU A 183 -0.02 -4.71 -2.19
CA GLU A 183 -0.46 -4.16 -3.48
C GLU A 183 -1.98 -4.25 -3.64
N GLY A 184 -2.60 -3.18 -4.13
CA GLY A 184 -4.05 -3.09 -4.33
C GLY A 184 -4.86 -2.71 -3.09
N VAL A 185 -4.24 -2.50 -1.92
CA VAL A 185 -4.92 -2.04 -0.72
C VAL A 185 -4.88 -0.52 -0.62
N GLY A 186 -6.02 0.14 -0.81
CA GLY A 186 -6.14 1.61 -0.72
C GLY A 186 -6.12 2.12 0.71
N SER A 187 -6.93 1.53 1.58
CA SER A 187 -6.92 1.84 3.00
C SER A 187 -7.24 0.61 3.85
N CYS A 188 -6.90 0.65 5.13
CA CYS A 188 -7.28 -0.41 6.04
C CYS A 188 -7.73 0.14 7.38
N LYS A 189 -8.63 -0.59 8.04
CA LYS A 189 -9.09 -0.33 9.40
C LYS A 189 -8.93 -1.59 10.24
N VAL A 190 -8.11 -1.52 11.27
CA VAL A 190 -7.82 -2.63 12.15
C VAL A 190 -8.65 -2.49 13.43
N LYS A 191 -9.39 -3.54 13.78
CA LYS A 191 -10.15 -3.64 15.04
C LYS A 191 -9.56 -4.73 15.91
N ARG A 192 -9.14 -4.38 17.12
CA ARG A 192 -8.65 -5.34 18.11
C ARG A 192 -9.79 -6.15 18.69
N VAL A 193 -9.49 -7.37 19.05
CA VAL A 193 -10.39 -8.25 19.81
C VAL A 193 -11.77 -8.36 19.15
N TRP A 194 -11.82 -9.14 18.10
CA TRP A 194 -13.05 -9.38 17.35
C TRP A 194 -13.82 -10.55 17.94
N ASN A 195 -15.10 -10.35 18.25
CA ASN A 195 -16.00 -11.38 18.74
C ASN A 195 -17.19 -11.65 17.79
N GLY A 196 -17.00 -11.42 16.49
CA GLY A 196 -17.99 -11.73 15.47
C GLY A 196 -18.05 -13.21 15.10
N ASP A 197 -18.33 -13.49 13.84
CA ASP A 197 -18.51 -14.86 13.33
C ASP A 197 -17.21 -15.68 13.20
N ILE A 198 -16.05 -15.09 13.56
CA ILE A 198 -14.71 -15.73 13.52
C ILE A 198 -14.45 -16.56 14.78
N ARG A 199 -15.43 -16.81 15.62
CA ARG A 199 -15.22 -17.65 16.81
C ARG A 199 -15.01 -19.11 16.41
N PRO A 200 -14.05 -19.82 17.05
CA PRO A 200 -13.94 -21.25 16.89
C PRO A 200 -15.30 -21.93 17.16
N ALA A 201 -15.59 -22.98 16.43
CA ALA A 201 -16.84 -23.74 16.59
C ALA A 201 -17.09 -24.18 18.04
N ASP A 202 -16.01 -24.49 18.78
CA ASP A 202 -16.06 -24.89 20.20
C ASP A 202 -16.50 -23.75 21.15
N MET A 203 -16.45 -22.49 20.70
CA MET A 203 -16.95 -21.36 21.49
C MET A 203 -18.39 -20.97 21.20
N ILE A 204 -19.03 -21.68 20.26
CA ILE A 204 -20.45 -21.52 19.96
C ILE A 204 -21.22 -22.45 20.92
N VAL A 205 -22.14 -21.86 21.70
CA VAL A 205 -22.96 -22.67 22.63
C VAL A 205 -23.85 -23.61 21.82
N SER A 206 -23.45 -24.87 21.77
CA SER A 206 -24.21 -25.93 21.12
C SER A 206 -25.39 -26.37 22.03
N THR A 207 -26.36 -27.08 21.46
CA THR A 207 -27.48 -27.65 22.23
C THR A 207 -27.00 -28.59 23.34
N VAL A 208 -25.90 -29.31 23.10
CA VAL A 208 -25.29 -30.20 24.10
C VAL A 208 -24.76 -29.40 25.28
N VAL A 209 -23.99 -28.33 25.03
CA VAL A 209 -23.45 -27.42 26.07
C VAL A 209 -24.58 -26.75 26.84
N LYS A 210 -25.64 -26.31 26.14
CA LYS A 210 -26.82 -25.71 26.77
C LYS A 210 -27.49 -26.71 27.74
N ASN A 211 -27.79 -27.90 27.27
CA ASN A 211 -28.46 -28.94 28.09
C ASN A 211 -27.59 -29.34 29.28
N TRP A 212 -26.28 -29.48 29.09
CA TRP A 212 -25.35 -29.75 30.16
C TRP A 212 -25.35 -28.63 31.21
N TYR A 213 -25.21 -27.38 30.81
CA TYR A 213 -25.23 -26.24 31.70
C TYR A 213 -26.52 -26.16 32.51
N GLU A 214 -27.68 -26.32 31.88
CA GLU A 214 -28.98 -26.31 32.53
C GLU A 214 -29.14 -27.47 33.57
N SER A 215 -28.50 -28.61 33.31
CA SER A 215 -28.55 -29.76 34.20
C SER A 215 -27.71 -29.60 35.48
N ILE A 216 -26.58 -28.85 35.38
CA ILE A 216 -25.64 -28.77 36.50
C ILE A 216 -25.74 -27.48 37.31
N ILE A 217 -26.28 -26.39 36.75
CA ILE A 217 -26.20 -25.05 37.34
C ILE A 217 -26.83 -24.92 38.71
N SER A 218 -27.82 -25.79 39.04
CA SER A 218 -28.45 -25.85 40.37
C SER A 218 -27.59 -26.58 41.40
N THR A 219 -26.66 -27.43 40.96
CA THR A 219 -25.81 -28.26 41.83
C THR A 219 -24.39 -27.76 41.98
N VAL A 220 -24.00 -26.73 41.19
CA VAL A 220 -22.68 -26.13 41.23
C VAL A 220 -22.46 -25.39 42.56
N PRO A 221 -21.27 -25.53 43.19
CA PRO A 221 -20.93 -24.78 44.40
C PRO A 221 -21.13 -23.28 44.24
N ALA A 222 -21.65 -22.61 45.28
CA ALA A 222 -21.96 -21.17 45.25
C ALA A 222 -20.77 -20.28 44.85
N ALA A 223 -19.55 -20.68 45.15
CA ALA A 223 -18.34 -19.97 44.77
C ALA A 223 -18.00 -20.05 43.27
N VAL A 224 -18.43 -21.10 42.55
CA VAL A 224 -18.14 -21.35 41.15
C VAL A 224 -19.27 -20.89 40.25
N LYS A 225 -20.49 -20.86 40.76
CA LYS A 225 -21.68 -20.52 40.00
C LYS A 225 -21.61 -19.17 39.29
N PRO A 226 -21.21 -18.06 39.93
CA PRO A 226 -21.15 -16.75 39.27
C PRO A 226 -20.19 -16.72 38.06
N TRP A 227 -19.06 -17.45 38.19
CA TRP A 227 -18.09 -17.56 37.10
C TRP A 227 -18.66 -18.36 35.92
N LEU A 228 -19.28 -19.51 36.21
CA LEU A 228 -19.88 -20.37 35.20
C LEU A 228 -21.02 -19.67 34.46
N ASP A 229 -21.90 -18.97 35.20
CA ASP A 229 -22.97 -18.14 34.64
C ASP A 229 -22.43 -17.02 33.72
N ALA A 230 -21.38 -16.34 34.16
CA ALA A 230 -20.76 -15.25 33.39
C ALA A 230 -20.18 -15.77 32.07
N VAL A 231 -19.43 -16.88 32.10
CA VAL A 231 -18.83 -17.49 30.90
C VAL A 231 -19.89 -18.00 29.94
N TYR A 232 -20.89 -18.74 30.45
CA TYR A 232 -21.98 -19.28 29.63
C TYR A 232 -22.79 -18.15 28.96
N ASN A 233 -23.19 -17.13 29.71
CA ASN A 233 -23.95 -16.00 29.17
C ASN A 233 -23.14 -15.20 28.19
N ALA A 234 -21.84 -14.98 28.43
CA ALA A 234 -20.96 -14.29 27.49
C ALA A 234 -20.83 -15.07 26.16
N ALA A 235 -20.73 -16.41 26.24
CA ALA A 235 -20.69 -17.26 25.04
C ALA A 235 -22.04 -17.24 24.30
N LYS A 236 -23.16 -17.35 25.01
CA LYS A 236 -24.51 -17.32 24.47
C LYS A 236 -24.82 -15.99 23.77
N ASP A 237 -24.50 -14.89 24.43
CA ASP A 237 -24.79 -13.54 23.94
C ASP A 237 -23.75 -13.04 22.92
N LYS A 238 -22.85 -13.90 22.43
CA LYS A 238 -21.76 -13.54 21.50
C LYS A 238 -20.85 -12.43 22.04
N LYS A 239 -20.69 -12.31 23.36
CA LYS A 239 -19.84 -11.32 24.03
C LYS A 239 -18.45 -11.83 24.39
N LEU A 240 -18.19 -13.13 24.18
CA LEU A 240 -16.85 -13.70 24.35
C LEU A 240 -15.94 -13.15 23.26
N THR A 241 -14.87 -12.52 23.67
CA THR A 241 -13.79 -12.10 22.78
C THR A 241 -12.75 -13.21 22.72
N VAL A 242 -12.35 -13.58 21.51
CA VAL A 242 -11.25 -14.52 21.31
C VAL A 242 -9.96 -13.71 21.29
N GLY A 243 -9.12 -13.93 22.30
CA GLY A 243 -7.79 -13.30 22.36
C GLY A 243 -6.95 -13.69 21.14
N GLY A 244 -6.21 -12.71 20.59
CA GLY A 244 -5.36 -12.93 19.41
C GLY A 244 -6.08 -12.80 18.07
N THR A 245 -7.40 -12.52 18.04
CA THR A 245 -8.12 -12.23 16.80
C THR A 245 -8.11 -10.75 16.49
N VAL A 246 -7.88 -10.44 15.21
CA VAL A 246 -7.90 -9.07 14.65
C VAL A 246 -8.83 -9.08 13.45
N HIS A 247 -9.72 -8.09 13.38
CA HIS A 247 -10.55 -7.86 12.22
C HIS A 247 -9.98 -6.71 11.42
N VAL A 248 -9.56 -6.99 10.21
CA VAL A 248 -9.04 -6.01 9.27
C VAL A 248 -10.08 -5.77 8.19
N VAL A 249 -10.45 -4.52 7.97
CA VAL A 249 -11.29 -4.08 6.86
C VAL A 249 -10.38 -3.35 5.89
N ILE A 250 -10.39 -3.74 4.63
CA ILE A 250 -9.60 -3.14 3.55
C ILE A 250 -10.51 -2.53 2.49
N THR A 251 -10.01 -1.52 1.80
CA THR A 251 -10.61 -0.97 0.59
C THR A 251 -9.67 -1.17 -0.58
N ASP A 252 -10.21 -1.15 -1.78
CA ASP A 252 -9.43 -1.14 -3.01
C ASP A 252 -8.62 0.17 -3.13
N SER A 253 -7.46 0.13 -3.78
CA SER A 253 -6.62 1.30 -4.00
C SER A 253 -7.11 2.20 -5.13
N ASP A 254 -7.87 1.64 -6.09
CA ASP A 254 -8.28 2.35 -7.29
C ASP A 254 -9.40 3.37 -7.01
N ASP A 255 -10.45 2.97 -6.30
CA ASP A 255 -11.60 3.83 -6.00
C ASP A 255 -11.95 3.94 -4.51
N TYR A 256 -11.18 3.31 -3.64
CA TYR A 256 -11.47 3.13 -2.21
C TYR A 256 -12.82 2.45 -1.93
N GLY A 257 -13.31 1.69 -2.91
CA GLY A 257 -14.53 0.89 -2.81
C GLY A 257 -14.34 -0.43 -2.06
N GLU A 258 -15.29 -1.34 -2.24
CA GLU A 258 -15.20 -2.68 -1.64
C GLU A 258 -14.11 -3.51 -2.33
N ALA A 259 -13.18 -4.02 -1.53
CA ALA A 259 -12.11 -4.88 -2.03
C ALA A 259 -12.67 -6.18 -2.65
N SER A 260 -12.10 -6.60 -3.77
CA SER A 260 -12.45 -7.86 -4.43
C SER A 260 -12.18 -9.07 -3.51
N SER A 261 -12.91 -10.15 -3.70
CA SER A 261 -12.69 -11.40 -2.94
C SER A 261 -11.27 -11.95 -3.13
N THR A 262 -10.68 -11.72 -4.29
CA THR A 262 -9.31 -12.12 -4.62
C THR A 262 -8.29 -11.29 -3.83
N LEU A 263 -8.48 -9.97 -3.73
CA LEU A 263 -7.63 -9.09 -2.92
C LEU A 263 -7.72 -9.46 -1.43
N VAL A 264 -8.94 -9.74 -0.93
CA VAL A 264 -9.14 -10.20 0.46
C VAL A 264 -8.38 -11.50 0.74
N GLN A 265 -8.45 -12.47 -0.16
CA GLN A 265 -7.71 -13.73 -0.03
C GLN A 265 -6.19 -13.52 -0.10
N TYR A 266 -5.72 -12.61 -0.93
CA TYR A 266 -4.30 -12.27 -1.04
C TYR A 266 -3.76 -11.65 0.25
N VAL A 267 -4.54 -10.78 0.90
CA VAL A 267 -4.18 -10.16 2.20
C VAL A 267 -4.19 -11.18 3.36
N GLN A 268 -4.92 -12.30 3.23
CA GLN A 268 -5.02 -13.34 4.26
C GLN A 268 -3.88 -14.37 4.21
N GLN A 269 -3.09 -14.40 3.15
CA GLN A 269 -1.92 -15.29 2.99
C GLN A 269 -0.69 -14.73 3.71
#